data_78d50e6671c91f2eae7ec763521ab420
#
_entry.id   78d50e6671c91f2eae7ec763521ab420
#
_cell.length_a   1.000
_cell.length_b   1.000
_cell.length_c   1.000
_cell.angle_alpha   90.00
_cell.angle_beta   90.00
_cell.angle_gamma   90.00
#
_symmetry.space_group_name_H-M   'P 1'
#
loop_
_entity.id
_entity.type
_entity.pdbx_description
1 polymer ?
#
loop_
_entity_poly.entity_id
_entity_poly.type
_entity_poly.pdbx_seq_one_letter_code
_entity_poly.pdbx_strand_id
1 'polypeptide(L)'
;IRHILVRHEQAAAMAADGYARATGKVGVCIATSGPGATNLVTGIMGAKADSVPLVAITGQVARAALGTEAFQECDICSIAASCTKKTFMVMSAEDLAPTIREAFQTAQEGRPGPVLVDVPRDVQLEVVEAMFPEANAIPVPEVPSGTRDKLQAAARLINEAERPVII
;
A
#
# COMPACT_ATOMS: atom_id res chain seq x y z
N ILE A 1 5.23 -14.78 -10.68
CA ILE A 1 5.53 -13.94 -9.49
C ILE A 1 6.50 -14.72 -8.61
N ARG A 2 7.59 -14.07 -8.16
CA ARG A 2 8.49 -14.65 -7.16
C ARG A 2 7.88 -14.44 -5.77
N HIS A 3 7.69 -15.54 -5.04
CA HIS A 3 7.14 -15.55 -3.70
C HIS A 3 8.26 -15.82 -2.68
N ILE A 4 8.27 -15.04 -1.59
CA ILE A 4 9.19 -15.21 -0.45
C ILE A 4 8.35 -15.47 0.78
N LEU A 5 8.44 -16.69 1.32
CA LEU A 5 7.73 -17.08 2.52
C LEU A 5 8.46 -16.56 3.77
N VAL A 6 7.70 -15.91 4.65
CA VAL A 6 8.15 -15.50 5.97
C VAL A 6 7.40 -16.29 7.05
N ARG A 7 7.93 -16.32 8.28
CA ARG A 7 7.29 -17.02 9.40
C ARG A 7 6.42 -16.11 10.28
N HIS A 8 6.52 -14.81 10.11
CA HIS A 8 5.74 -13.81 10.82
C HIS A 8 5.37 -12.70 9.85
N GLU A 9 4.12 -12.29 9.81
CA GLU A 9 3.61 -11.36 8.80
C GLU A 9 4.21 -9.95 8.94
N GLN A 10 4.59 -9.54 10.14
CA GLN A 10 5.34 -8.30 10.35
C GLN A 10 6.61 -8.28 9.50
N ALA A 11 7.31 -9.41 9.40
CA ALA A 11 8.50 -9.52 8.56
C ALA A 11 8.15 -9.41 7.07
N ALA A 12 6.96 -9.85 6.63
CA ALA A 12 6.51 -9.65 5.24
C ALA A 12 6.35 -8.17 4.91
N ALA A 13 5.68 -7.40 5.77
CA ALA A 13 5.51 -5.98 5.57
C ALA A 13 6.86 -5.22 5.60
N MET A 14 7.75 -5.55 6.53
CA MET A 14 9.09 -4.96 6.61
C MET A 14 9.98 -5.34 5.42
N ALA A 15 9.87 -6.57 4.90
CA ALA A 15 10.60 -6.99 3.70
C ALA A 15 10.08 -6.26 2.45
N ALA A 16 8.75 -6.06 2.35
CA ALA A 16 8.15 -5.29 1.26
C ALA A 16 8.57 -3.81 1.32
N ASP A 17 8.63 -3.22 2.52
CA ASP A 17 9.16 -1.87 2.75
C ASP A 17 10.62 -1.77 2.31
N GLY A 18 11.48 -2.68 2.76
CA GLY A 18 12.89 -2.75 2.35
C GLY A 18 13.08 -2.92 0.85
N TYR A 19 12.23 -3.76 0.21
CA TYR A 19 12.23 -3.92 -1.24
C TYR A 19 11.89 -2.60 -1.96
N ALA A 20 10.86 -1.90 -1.50
CA ALA A 20 10.46 -0.64 -2.11
C ALA A 20 11.58 0.42 -2.01
N ARG A 21 12.21 0.54 -0.85
CA ARG A 21 13.36 1.45 -0.64
C ARG A 21 14.55 1.12 -1.55
N ALA A 22 14.87 -0.17 -1.68
CA ALA A 22 16.04 -0.60 -2.44
C ALA A 22 15.85 -0.52 -3.96
N THR A 23 14.60 -0.64 -4.44
CA THR A 23 14.33 -0.76 -5.88
C THR A 23 13.59 0.43 -6.49
N GLY A 24 12.99 1.30 -5.68
CA GLY A 24 12.07 2.35 -6.12
C GLY A 24 10.73 1.83 -6.65
N LYS A 25 10.41 0.53 -6.46
CA LYS A 25 9.15 -0.10 -6.89
C LYS A 25 8.23 -0.28 -5.70
N VAL A 26 6.93 -0.49 -5.97
CA VAL A 26 5.97 -0.79 -4.91
C VAL A 26 6.29 -2.15 -4.27
N GLY A 27 6.43 -2.17 -2.96
CA GLY A 27 6.54 -3.40 -2.19
C GLY A 27 5.18 -4.08 -2.03
N VAL A 28 5.15 -5.42 -2.03
CA VAL A 28 3.91 -6.18 -1.86
C VAL A 28 4.07 -7.20 -0.75
N CYS A 29 3.11 -7.26 0.16
CA CYS A 29 3.00 -8.33 1.15
C CYS A 29 1.58 -8.90 1.17
N ILE A 30 1.48 -10.19 1.52
CA ILE A 30 0.20 -10.91 1.58
C ILE A 30 0.12 -11.62 2.93
N ALA A 31 -1.05 -11.55 3.57
CA ALA A 31 -1.33 -12.26 4.81
C ALA A 31 -2.74 -12.82 4.84
N THR A 32 -2.97 -13.79 5.72
CA THR A 32 -4.32 -14.30 5.98
C THR A 32 -5.15 -13.31 6.79
N SER A 33 -6.43 -13.60 6.97
CA SER A 33 -7.36 -12.84 7.80
C SER A 33 -6.97 -12.80 9.30
N GLY A 34 -7.62 -11.96 10.05
CA GLY A 34 -7.49 -11.88 11.51
C GLY A 34 -6.06 -11.59 11.97
N PRO A 35 -5.45 -12.50 12.74
CA PRO A 35 -4.12 -12.27 13.32
C PRO A 35 -3.03 -12.08 12.26
N GLY A 36 -3.15 -12.69 11.09
CA GLY A 36 -2.19 -12.47 10.00
C GLY A 36 -2.27 -11.06 9.45
N ALA A 37 -3.47 -10.56 9.24
CA ALA A 37 -3.69 -9.18 8.79
C ALA A 37 -3.21 -8.14 9.82
N THR A 38 -3.56 -8.33 11.10
CA THR A 38 -3.16 -7.41 12.18
C THR A 38 -1.65 -7.39 12.39
N ASN A 39 -0.95 -8.51 12.19
CA ASN A 39 0.50 -8.57 12.28
C ASN A 39 1.24 -7.72 11.22
N LEU A 40 0.58 -7.36 10.12
CA LEU A 40 1.17 -6.45 9.11
C LEU A 40 1.22 -4.99 9.59
N VAL A 41 0.38 -4.59 10.54
CA VAL A 41 0.14 -3.18 10.90
C VAL A 41 1.42 -2.45 11.29
N THR A 42 2.32 -3.07 12.04
CA THR A 42 3.59 -2.46 12.43
C THR A 42 4.43 -2.05 11.22
N GLY A 43 4.58 -2.95 10.24
CA GLY A 43 5.34 -2.65 9.03
C GLY A 43 4.63 -1.63 8.12
N ILE A 44 3.30 -1.71 8.02
CA ILE A 44 2.48 -0.72 7.30
C ILE A 44 2.64 0.67 7.90
N MET A 45 2.62 0.78 9.24
CA MET A 45 2.81 2.06 9.92
C MET A 45 4.21 2.64 9.67
N GLY A 46 5.26 1.81 9.67
CA GLY A 46 6.61 2.22 9.30
C GLY A 46 6.67 2.78 7.87
N ALA A 47 6.09 2.05 6.91
CA ALA A 47 6.00 2.49 5.52
C ALA A 47 5.24 3.83 5.36
N LYS A 48 4.15 4.02 6.16
CA LYS A 48 3.40 5.28 6.18
C LYS A 48 4.24 6.44 6.69
N ALA A 49 4.95 6.26 7.79
CA ALA A 49 5.79 7.30 8.39
C ALA A 49 6.86 7.78 7.41
N ASP A 50 7.49 6.85 6.70
CA ASP A 50 8.62 7.13 5.82
C ASP A 50 8.22 7.33 4.35
N SER A 51 6.92 7.40 4.05
CA SER A 51 6.43 7.62 2.68
C SER A 51 6.86 6.53 1.68
N VAL A 52 6.85 5.27 2.11
CA VAL A 52 7.24 4.12 1.29
C VAL A 52 6.01 3.51 0.60
N PRO A 53 6.02 3.36 -0.74
CA PRO A 53 4.90 2.77 -1.46
C PRO A 53 4.82 1.26 -1.21
N LEU A 54 3.71 0.81 -0.63
CA LEU A 54 3.48 -0.59 -0.26
C LEU A 54 2.01 -0.97 -0.52
N VAL A 55 1.78 -2.15 -1.08
CA VAL A 55 0.45 -2.75 -1.19
C VAL A 55 0.41 -3.99 -0.30
N ALA A 56 -0.42 -3.94 0.73
CA ALA A 56 -0.73 -5.07 1.61
C ALA A 56 -2.03 -5.72 1.15
N ILE A 57 -1.99 -7.01 0.86
CA ILE A 57 -3.17 -7.80 0.49
C ILE A 57 -3.49 -8.73 1.63
N THR A 58 -4.71 -8.64 2.17
CA THR A 58 -5.16 -9.50 3.25
C THR A 58 -6.32 -10.38 2.80
N GLY A 59 -6.36 -11.60 3.32
CA GLY A 59 -7.56 -12.41 3.24
C GLY A 59 -8.59 -11.95 4.28
N GLN A 60 -9.86 -12.21 4.00
CA GLN A 60 -10.96 -11.99 4.92
C GLN A 60 -11.87 -13.23 4.98
N VAL A 61 -12.70 -13.34 6.01
CA VAL A 61 -13.76 -14.35 6.07
C VAL A 61 -14.72 -14.20 4.89
N ALA A 62 -15.54 -15.21 4.61
CA ALA A 62 -16.54 -15.10 3.53
C ALA A 62 -17.51 -13.93 3.82
N ARG A 63 -18.02 -13.28 2.77
CA ARG A 63 -18.92 -12.12 2.88
C ARG A 63 -20.10 -12.34 3.82
N ALA A 64 -20.67 -13.56 3.82
CA ALA A 64 -21.79 -13.91 4.71
C ALA A 64 -21.40 -13.95 6.20
N ALA A 65 -20.12 -14.02 6.53
CA ALA A 65 -19.61 -14.07 7.90
C ALA A 65 -19.07 -12.71 8.38
N LEU A 66 -19.09 -11.68 7.54
CA LEU A 66 -18.67 -10.33 7.94
C LEU A 66 -19.63 -9.75 9.00
N GLY A 67 -19.07 -9.19 10.06
CA GLY A 67 -19.83 -8.61 11.18
C GLY A 67 -20.44 -9.62 12.14
N THR A 68 -20.01 -10.91 12.08
CA THR A 68 -20.56 -11.97 12.92
C THR A 68 -19.58 -12.43 14.02
N GLU A 69 -18.42 -11.82 14.13
CA GLU A 69 -17.32 -12.26 15.00
C GLU A 69 -16.87 -13.71 14.71
N ALA A 70 -16.92 -14.09 13.43
CA ALA A 70 -16.48 -15.39 12.97
C ALA A 70 -14.99 -15.63 13.26
N PHE A 71 -14.58 -16.90 13.31
CA PHE A 71 -13.17 -17.25 13.53
C PHE A 71 -12.23 -16.55 12.55
N GLN A 72 -11.28 -15.80 13.09
CA GLN A 72 -10.33 -14.97 12.36
C GLN A 72 -10.96 -13.82 11.54
N GLU A 73 -12.19 -13.45 11.82
CA GLU A 73 -12.72 -12.19 11.31
C GLU A 73 -12.00 -11.01 11.98
N CYS A 74 -11.72 -9.99 11.20
CA CYS A 74 -11.14 -8.74 11.68
C CYS A 74 -11.48 -7.62 10.70
N ASP A 75 -11.98 -6.51 11.20
CA ASP A 75 -12.13 -5.29 10.39
C ASP A 75 -10.76 -4.62 10.20
N ILE A 76 -9.92 -5.27 9.41
CA ILE A 76 -8.57 -4.78 9.14
C ILE A 76 -8.59 -3.46 8.37
N CYS A 77 -9.63 -3.20 7.59
CA CYS A 77 -9.78 -1.93 6.89
C CYS A 77 -9.88 -0.76 7.85
N SER A 78 -10.69 -0.87 8.90
CA SER A 78 -10.79 0.16 9.95
C SER A 78 -9.52 0.27 10.78
N ILE A 79 -8.91 -0.86 11.15
CA ILE A 79 -7.65 -0.88 11.92
C ILE A 79 -6.53 -0.20 11.14
N ALA A 80 -6.40 -0.49 9.85
CA ALA A 80 -5.34 0.04 9.01
C ALA A 80 -5.62 1.46 8.46
N ALA A 81 -6.83 1.98 8.60
CA ALA A 81 -7.21 3.27 8.02
C ALA A 81 -6.29 4.43 8.44
N SER A 82 -5.84 4.45 9.69
CA SER A 82 -4.95 5.49 10.20
C SER A 82 -3.50 5.36 9.71
N CYS A 83 -3.07 4.17 9.31
CA CYS A 83 -1.70 3.88 8.90
C CYS A 83 -1.56 3.58 7.39
N THR A 84 -2.61 3.76 6.61
CA THR A 84 -2.60 3.62 5.15
C THR A 84 -3.02 4.92 4.45
N LYS A 85 -2.80 5.00 3.15
CA LYS A 85 -3.38 6.05 2.31
C LYS A 85 -4.84 5.75 1.99
N LYS A 86 -5.13 4.46 1.77
CA LYS A 86 -6.47 3.96 1.46
C LYS A 86 -6.57 2.49 1.83
N THR A 87 -7.77 2.08 2.20
CA THR A 87 -8.14 0.68 2.39
C THR A 87 -9.25 0.32 1.42
N PHE A 88 -9.23 -0.90 0.90
CA PHE A 88 -10.24 -1.45 0.01
C PHE A 88 -10.75 -2.77 0.57
N MET A 89 -12.07 -2.96 0.57
CA MET A 89 -12.72 -4.25 0.75
C MET A 89 -13.28 -4.68 -0.60
N VAL A 90 -12.79 -5.79 -1.16
CA VAL A 90 -13.20 -6.29 -2.48
C VAL A 90 -14.43 -7.17 -2.31
N MET A 91 -15.59 -6.73 -2.74
CA MET A 91 -16.85 -7.45 -2.55
C MET A 91 -17.28 -8.31 -3.75
N SER A 92 -16.58 -8.23 -4.88
CA SER A 92 -16.83 -9.02 -6.10
C SER A 92 -15.49 -9.39 -6.74
N ALA A 93 -15.38 -10.59 -7.32
CA ALA A 93 -14.18 -11.00 -8.02
C ALA A 93 -13.92 -10.17 -9.30
N GLU A 94 -14.96 -9.63 -9.91
CA GLU A 94 -14.86 -8.72 -11.06
C GLU A 94 -14.12 -7.43 -10.70
N ASP A 95 -14.26 -6.96 -9.45
CA ASP A 95 -13.62 -5.75 -8.95
C ASP A 95 -12.16 -5.97 -8.53
N LEU A 96 -11.70 -7.22 -8.41
CA LEU A 96 -10.37 -7.53 -7.87
C LEU A 96 -9.25 -6.91 -8.71
N ALA A 97 -9.24 -7.14 -10.02
CA ALA A 97 -8.18 -6.63 -10.89
C ALA A 97 -8.17 -5.09 -10.98
N PRO A 98 -9.31 -4.39 -11.16
CA PRO A 98 -9.37 -2.94 -11.06
C PRO A 98 -8.88 -2.39 -9.72
N THR A 99 -9.30 -3.00 -8.60
CA THR A 99 -8.93 -2.58 -7.25
C THR A 99 -7.42 -2.74 -7.01
N ILE A 100 -6.83 -3.86 -7.40
CA ILE A 100 -5.37 -4.05 -7.30
C ILE A 100 -4.65 -2.98 -8.11
N ARG A 101 -5.09 -2.68 -9.32
CA ARG A 101 -4.49 -1.60 -10.13
C ARG A 101 -4.57 -0.25 -9.41
N GLU A 102 -5.75 0.11 -8.91
CA GLU A 102 -5.95 1.34 -8.17
C GLU A 102 -5.07 1.40 -6.90
N ALA A 103 -4.92 0.28 -6.20
CA ALA A 103 -4.06 0.18 -5.02
C ALA A 103 -2.60 0.53 -5.34
N PHE A 104 -2.06 0.00 -6.45
CA PHE A 104 -0.70 0.32 -6.91
C PHE A 104 -0.56 1.78 -7.34
N GLN A 105 -1.55 2.35 -8.00
CA GLN A 105 -1.56 3.78 -8.36
C GLN A 105 -1.58 4.65 -7.11
N THR A 106 -2.52 4.39 -6.20
CA THR A 106 -2.68 5.13 -4.95
C THR A 106 -1.42 5.07 -4.08
N ALA A 107 -0.74 3.91 -4.02
CA ALA A 107 0.49 3.77 -3.25
C ALA A 107 1.60 4.72 -3.72
N GLN A 108 1.64 5.04 -5.00
CA GLN A 108 2.68 5.87 -5.62
C GLN A 108 2.28 7.33 -5.81
N GLU A 109 0.99 7.63 -5.92
CA GLU A 109 0.49 8.97 -6.25
C GLU A 109 0.74 9.97 -5.12
N GLY A 110 1.13 11.20 -5.48
CA GLY A 110 1.41 12.27 -4.52
C GLY A 110 2.52 11.88 -3.52
N ARG A 111 2.26 12.01 -2.21
CA ARG A 111 3.13 11.44 -1.17
C ARG A 111 2.98 9.92 -1.19
N PRO A 112 4.02 9.14 -1.53
CA PRO A 112 3.93 7.69 -1.51
C PRO A 112 3.54 7.14 -0.13
N GLY A 113 2.98 5.95 -0.11
CA GLY A 113 2.60 5.32 1.15
C GLY A 113 1.85 4.01 0.98
N PRO A 114 1.56 3.30 2.07
CA PRO A 114 0.92 2.00 2.03
C PRO A 114 -0.58 2.09 1.71
N VAL A 115 -1.05 1.05 1.05
CA VAL A 115 -2.46 0.78 0.75
C VAL A 115 -2.78 -0.65 1.16
N LEU A 116 -3.97 -0.89 1.68
CA LEU A 116 -4.45 -2.22 2.05
C LEU A 116 -5.61 -2.64 1.16
N VAL A 117 -5.57 -3.89 0.69
CA VAL A 117 -6.65 -4.53 -0.07
C VAL A 117 -7.07 -5.80 0.67
N ASP A 118 -8.28 -5.82 1.18
CA ASP A 118 -8.86 -6.95 1.92
C ASP A 118 -9.81 -7.73 1.02
N VAL A 119 -9.61 -9.05 0.91
CA VAL A 119 -10.31 -9.89 -0.07
C VAL A 119 -11.00 -11.05 0.62
N PRO A 120 -12.35 -11.07 0.68
CA PRO A 120 -13.10 -12.17 1.26
C PRO A 120 -12.82 -13.51 0.59
N ARG A 121 -12.86 -14.57 1.39
CA ARG A 121 -12.53 -15.94 0.92
C ARG A 121 -13.40 -16.40 -0.24
N ASP A 122 -14.69 -16.14 -0.20
CA ASP A 122 -15.62 -16.54 -1.25
C ASP A 122 -15.38 -15.76 -2.55
N VAL A 123 -15.00 -14.49 -2.47
CA VAL A 123 -14.55 -13.70 -3.63
C VAL A 123 -13.32 -14.32 -4.30
N GLN A 124 -12.36 -14.83 -3.50
CA GLN A 124 -11.16 -15.50 -4.04
C GLN A 124 -11.49 -16.82 -4.75
N LEU A 125 -12.66 -17.42 -4.51
CA LEU A 125 -13.08 -18.68 -5.08
C LEU A 125 -14.08 -18.50 -6.24
N GLU A 126 -14.55 -17.29 -6.49
CA GLU A 126 -15.44 -17.01 -7.62
C GLU A 126 -14.73 -17.24 -8.96
N VAL A 127 -15.47 -17.80 -9.91
CA VAL A 127 -15.00 -17.96 -11.28
C VAL A 127 -15.55 -16.79 -12.10
N VAL A 128 -14.65 -15.99 -12.62
CA VAL A 128 -14.99 -14.82 -13.45
C VAL A 128 -14.22 -14.86 -14.75
N GLU A 129 -14.77 -14.24 -15.78
CA GLU A 129 -14.05 -13.97 -17.00
C GLU A 129 -13.07 -12.81 -16.73
N ALA A 130 -11.80 -13.14 -16.55
CA ALA A 130 -10.81 -12.18 -16.12
C ALA A 130 -10.52 -11.16 -17.23
N MET A 131 -10.94 -9.93 -17.03
CA MET A 131 -10.48 -8.78 -17.82
C MET A 131 -9.29 -8.14 -17.13
N PHE A 132 -8.10 -8.37 -17.64
CA PHE A 132 -6.90 -7.69 -17.16
C PHE A 132 -6.82 -6.30 -17.81
N PRO A 133 -6.78 -5.22 -17.02
CA PRO A 133 -6.50 -3.90 -17.58
C PRO A 133 -5.15 -3.94 -18.30
N GLU A 134 -5.05 -3.30 -19.45
CA GLU A 134 -3.78 -3.18 -20.18
C GLU A 134 -2.68 -2.72 -19.21
N ALA A 135 -1.50 -3.34 -19.34
CA ALA A 135 -0.32 -3.00 -18.53
C ALA A 135 0.27 -1.64 -18.98
N ASN A 136 -0.51 -0.60 -18.90
CA ASN A 136 0.02 0.74 -19.04
C ASN A 136 0.94 1.01 -17.85
N ALA A 137 2.14 1.48 -18.12
CA ALA A 137 3.04 1.91 -17.05
C ALA A 137 2.28 2.88 -16.13
N ILE A 138 2.28 2.60 -14.83
CA ILE A 138 1.74 3.54 -13.84
C ILE A 138 2.60 4.80 -13.99
N PRO A 139 2.02 5.96 -14.33
CA PRO A 139 2.80 7.18 -14.49
C PRO A 139 3.58 7.44 -13.21
N VAL A 140 4.89 7.58 -13.33
CA VAL A 140 5.68 8.09 -12.21
C VAL A 140 5.18 9.52 -11.95
N PRO A 141 4.73 9.85 -10.73
CA PRO A 141 4.25 11.18 -10.43
C PRO A 141 5.32 12.21 -10.81
N GLU A 142 4.96 13.17 -11.63
CA GLU A 142 5.85 14.31 -11.85
C GLU A 142 6.04 15.05 -10.53
N VAL A 143 7.27 15.16 -10.08
CA VAL A 143 7.61 16.02 -8.94
C VAL A 143 7.32 17.46 -9.38
N PRO A 144 6.40 18.19 -8.72
CA PRO A 144 6.11 19.57 -9.09
C PRO A 144 7.40 20.38 -9.04
N SER A 145 7.88 20.83 -10.19
CA SER A 145 9.01 21.76 -10.23
C SER A 145 8.55 23.10 -9.61
N GLY A 146 9.28 23.61 -8.65
CA GLY A 146 9.04 24.94 -8.10
C GLY A 146 9.10 26.00 -9.21
N THR A 147 8.32 27.06 -9.08
CA THR A 147 8.44 28.19 -10.01
C THR A 147 9.86 28.76 -9.98
N ARG A 148 10.34 29.29 -11.11
CA ARG A 148 11.69 29.86 -11.24
C ARG A 148 12.00 30.86 -10.13
N ASP A 149 11.03 31.70 -9.76
CA ASP A 149 11.19 32.70 -8.71
C ASP A 149 11.40 32.07 -7.32
N LYS A 150 10.67 31.00 -7.01
CA LYS A 150 10.84 30.27 -5.75
C LYS A 150 12.19 29.54 -5.70
N LEU A 151 12.63 28.96 -6.82
CA LEU A 151 13.95 28.34 -6.92
C LEU A 151 15.07 29.37 -6.75
N GLN A 152 14.94 30.54 -7.36
CA GLN A 152 15.91 31.64 -7.19
C GLN A 152 15.92 32.18 -5.75
N ALA A 153 14.75 32.30 -5.11
CA ALA A 153 14.67 32.73 -3.72
C ALA A 153 15.33 31.71 -2.79
N ALA A 154 15.07 30.42 -2.99
CA ALA A 154 15.72 29.35 -2.23
C ALA A 154 17.26 29.35 -2.42
N ALA A 155 17.72 29.49 -3.66
CA ALA A 155 19.13 29.56 -3.99
C ALA A 155 19.82 30.75 -3.30
N ARG A 156 19.18 31.94 -3.26
CA ARG A 156 19.69 33.10 -2.52
C ARG A 156 19.82 32.79 -1.04
N LEU A 157 18.76 32.26 -0.41
CA LEU A 157 18.79 31.93 1.01
C LEU A 157 19.92 30.96 1.38
N ILE A 158 20.15 29.95 0.51
CA ILE A 158 21.24 28.98 0.72
C ILE A 158 22.60 29.67 0.58
N ASN A 159 22.80 30.49 -0.44
CA ASN A 159 24.08 31.17 -0.70
C ASN A 159 24.45 32.26 0.32
N GLU A 160 23.43 32.91 0.89
CA GLU A 160 23.61 33.98 1.89
C GLU A 160 23.69 33.44 3.32
N ALA A 161 23.34 32.17 3.52
CA ALA A 161 23.35 31.58 4.87
C ALA A 161 24.76 31.25 5.33
N GLU A 162 25.17 31.74 6.51
CA GLU A 162 26.43 31.39 7.15
C GLU A 162 26.40 29.96 7.75
N ARG A 163 25.22 29.47 8.13
CA ARG A 163 25.01 28.14 8.77
C ARG A 163 23.73 27.50 8.25
N PRO A 164 23.68 27.08 6.98
CA PRO A 164 22.47 26.48 6.42
C PRO A 164 22.17 25.13 7.07
N VAL A 165 20.89 24.87 7.35
CA VAL A 165 20.36 23.57 7.81
C VAL A 165 19.29 23.15 6.82
N ILE A 166 19.38 21.92 6.30
CA ILE A 166 18.36 21.30 5.45
C ILE A 166 17.64 20.27 6.32
N ILE A 167 16.33 20.36 6.40
CA ILE A 167 15.46 19.45 7.17
C ILE A 167 14.68 18.56 6.21
#